data_4fb7cb1b1c97495dca6ccf79037a786a
#
_entry.id   4fb7cb1b1c97495dca6ccf79037a786a
#
_cell.length_a   1.000
_cell.length_b   1.000
_cell.length_c   1.000
_cell.angle_alpha   90.00
_cell.angle_beta   90.00
_cell.angle_gamma   90.00
#
_symmetry.space_group_name_H-M   'P 1'
#
loop_
_entity.id
_entity.type
_entity.pdbx_description
1 polymer ?
#
loop_
_entity_poly.entity_id
_entity_poly.type
_entity_poly.pdbx_seq_one_letter_code
_entity_poly.pdbx_strand_id
1 'polypeptide(L)'
;MSSIDTRQGSVQHPQRVAVVVETDNARLIKESKNILQHIKTTTQPSDVTLRFGERGIELHSSNQTHKKGQRVDFLPIVHGVRTLSKKQPLPKAIGPHTSVVDATAGFGMDACRLALLGFNVTAIEQSPIVSAMLRDGIWRAMEHSTAKKLLQDNLRFVESNAIDYMNNHSPDVIYIDPMFPPKKKKSALPPGHIQMLQAVVGFDDVEATNSLFQTALRSATKRIVVKRPTEAPCTGENPIALYKSKLVRYEVYAPFSK
;
A
#
# COMPACT_ATOMS: atom_id res chain seq x y z
N MET A 1 32.28 36.63 1.69
CA MET A 1 30.78 36.67 1.64
C MET A 1 30.34 35.54 0.73
N SER A 2 30.06 34.39 1.27
CA SER A 2 29.58 33.20 0.54
C SER A 2 28.11 33.02 0.87
N SER A 3 27.27 33.20 -0.15
CA SER A 3 25.83 32.97 -0.09
C SER A 3 25.57 31.47 0.04
N ILE A 4 24.99 31.05 1.15
CA ILE A 4 24.48 29.71 1.38
C ILE A 4 23.16 29.60 0.61
N ASP A 5 23.17 28.83 -0.48
CA ASP A 5 21.99 28.48 -1.27
C ASP A 5 21.20 27.39 -0.53
N THR A 6 20.27 27.81 0.32
CA THR A 6 19.31 26.92 0.98
C THR A 6 18.22 26.53 -0.01
N ARG A 7 18.46 25.50 -0.83
CA ARG A 7 17.38 24.84 -1.56
C ARG A 7 16.57 24.02 -0.57
N GLN A 8 15.52 24.64 -0.07
CA GLN A 8 14.44 23.97 0.65
C GLN A 8 13.88 22.85 -0.22
N GLY A 9 13.95 21.61 0.29
CA GLY A 9 13.26 20.48 -0.29
C GLY A 9 11.77 20.84 -0.42
N SER A 10 11.25 20.82 -1.65
CA SER A 10 9.84 21.06 -1.93
C SER A 10 9.02 19.96 -1.24
N VAL A 11 8.42 20.29 -0.10
CA VAL A 11 7.29 19.54 0.44
C VAL A 11 6.23 19.55 -0.67
N GLN A 12 6.02 18.41 -1.33
CA GLN A 12 4.94 18.28 -2.30
C GLN A 12 3.64 18.52 -1.54
N HIS A 13 3.01 19.65 -1.80
CA HIS A 13 1.67 19.92 -1.28
C HIS A 13 0.75 18.78 -1.70
N PRO A 14 -0.10 18.26 -0.78
CA PRO A 14 -1.05 17.22 -1.14
C PRO A 14 -1.86 17.69 -2.35
N GLN A 15 -1.83 16.88 -3.40
CA GLN A 15 -2.53 17.21 -4.64
C GLN A 15 -4.02 17.42 -4.32
N ARG A 16 -4.60 18.47 -4.88
CA ARG A 16 -6.03 18.69 -4.77
C ARG A 16 -6.73 17.64 -5.60
N VAL A 17 -7.64 16.91 -4.98
CA VAL A 17 -8.40 15.84 -5.61
C VAL A 17 -9.82 16.31 -5.87
N ALA A 18 -10.31 16.17 -7.10
CA ALA A 18 -11.72 16.35 -7.38
C ALA A 18 -12.49 15.13 -6.90
N VAL A 19 -13.67 15.35 -6.32
CA VAL A 19 -14.55 14.26 -5.86
C VAL A 19 -15.87 14.34 -6.63
N VAL A 20 -16.27 13.22 -7.22
CA VAL A 20 -17.51 13.08 -8.00
C VAL A 20 -18.31 11.92 -7.42
N VAL A 21 -19.59 12.16 -7.11
CA VAL A 21 -20.51 11.15 -6.55
C VAL A 21 -21.65 10.95 -7.53
N GLU A 22 -21.70 9.77 -8.16
CA GLU A 22 -22.67 9.39 -9.19
C GLU A 22 -23.26 8.02 -8.82
N THR A 23 -23.90 7.94 -7.65
CA THR A 23 -24.48 6.68 -7.15
C THR A 23 -25.58 6.94 -6.15
N ASP A 24 -26.57 6.05 -6.12
CA ASP A 24 -27.62 6.00 -5.09
C ASP A 24 -27.26 5.03 -3.95
N ASN A 25 -26.12 4.38 -4.02
CA ASN A 25 -25.66 3.43 -3.00
C ASN A 25 -25.35 4.14 -1.70
N ALA A 26 -26.17 3.91 -0.66
CA ALA A 26 -26.06 4.58 0.64
C ALA A 26 -24.68 4.40 1.29
N ARG A 27 -24.03 3.23 1.12
CA ARG A 27 -22.68 2.97 1.63
C ARG A 27 -21.65 3.89 0.97
N LEU A 28 -21.69 4.01 -0.36
CA LEU A 28 -20.77 4.86 -1.11
C LEU A 28 -21.00 6.35 -0.85
N ILE A 29 -22.25 6.77 -0.70
CA ILE A 29 -22.62 8.14 -0.31
C ILE A 29 -22.06 8.45 1.09
N LYS A 30 -22.23 7.52 2.05
CA LYS A 30 -21.66 7.68 3.40
C LYS A 30 -20.13 7.78 3.36
N GLU A 31 -19.48 6.91 2.58
CA GLU A 31 -18.03 6.91 2.42
C GLU A 31 -17.52 8.21 1.78
N SER A 32 -18.21 8.74 0.76
CA SER A 32 -17.84 10.01 0.14
C SER A 32 -17.92 11.18 1.12
N LYS A 33 -18.95 11.22 1.97
CA LYS A 33 -19.07 12.24 3.03
C LYS A 33 -17.95 12.13 4.06
N ASN A 34 -17.58 10.92 4.44
CA ASN A 34 -16.49 10.69 5.38
C ASN A 34 -15.15 11.18 4.80
N ILE A 35 -14.85 10.83 3.57
CA ILE A 35 -13.58 11.20 2.95
C ILE A 35 -13.44 12.71 2.75
N LEU A 36 -14.53 13.41 2.42
CA LEU A 36 -14.57 14.86 2.24
C LEU A 36 -14.18 15.63 3.51
N GLN A 37 -14.28 15.02 4.68
CA GLN A 37 -13.84 15.62 5.94
C GLN A 37 -12.32 15.57 6.14
N HIS A 38 -11.63 14.67 5.42
CA HIS A 38 -10.21 14.36 5.62
C HIS A 38 -9.31 14.78 4.47
N ILE A 39 -9.86 15.22 3.34
CA ILE A 39 -9.07 15.62 2.17
C ILE A 39 -9.35 17.06 1.76
N LYS A 40 -8.35 17.69 1.15
CA LYS A 40 -8.52 18.98 0.47
C LYS A 40 -9.09 18.74 -0.92
N THR A 41 -10.34 19.14 -1.13
CA THR A 41 -10.99 19.03 -2.44
C THR A 41 -10.80 20.29 -3.28
N THR A 42 -11.00 20.15 -4.59
CA THR A 42 -11.05 21.24 -5.53
C THR A 42 -12.22 21.07 -6.50
N THR A 43 -12.86 22.19 -6.86
CA THR A 43 -13.84 22.26 -7.94
C THR A 43 -13.19 22.64 -9.26
N GLN A 44 -11.91 23.03 -9.23
CA GLN A 44 -11.15 23.32 -10.46
C GLN A 44 -10.66 22.03 -11.11
N PRO A 45 -10.36 22.03 -12.43
CA PRO A 45 -9.75 20.88 -13.09
C PRO A 45 -8.54 20.39 -12.28
N SER A 46 -8.57 19.12 -11.90
CA SER A 46 -7.48 18.48 -11.16
C SER A 46 -6.96 17.31 -11.96
N ASP A 47 -5.68 16.99 -11.77
CA ASP A 47 -5.06 15.84 -12.43
C ASP A 47 -5.60 14.51 -11.93
N VAL A 48 -6.29 14.51 -10.77
CA VAL A 48 -6.83 13.31 -10.13
C VAL A 48 -8.28 13.55 -9.69
N THR A 49 -9.17 12.62 -10.04
CA THR A 49 -10.57 12.61 -9.62
C THR A 49 -10.90 11.32 -8.91
N LEU A 50 -11.44 11.40 -7.70
CA LEU A 50 -12.01 10.27 -6.97
C LEU A 50 -13.50 10.18 -7.28
N ARG A 51 -13.92 9.11 -7.95
CA ARG A 51 -15.31 8.90 -8.37
C ARG A 51 -15.96 7.79 -7.55
N PHE A 52 -17.14 8.08 -7.02
CA PHE A 52 -18.02 7.13 -6.36
C PHE A 52 -19.17 6.81 -7.34
N GLY A 53 -19.17 5.62 -7.90
CA GLY A 53 -20.11 5.21 -8.93
C GLY A 53 -20.57 3.75 -8.78
N GLU A 54 -21.32 3.23 -9.75
CA GLU A 54 -21.86 1.86 -9.73
C GLU A 54 -20.76 0.77 -9.60
N ARG A 55 -19.57 1.05 -10.10
CA ARG A 55 -18.43 0.12 -10.03
C ARG A 55 -17.70 0.15 -8.69
N GLY A 56 -18.10 1.01 -7.75
CA GLY A 56 -17.42 1.28 -6.50
C GLY A 56 -16.60 2.58 -6.55
N ILE A 57 -15.52 2.65 -5.79
CA ILE A 57 -14.64 3.81 -5.73
C ILE A 57 -13.52 3.67 -6.76
N GLU A 58 -13.43 4.65 -7.66
CA GLU A 58 -12.46 4.68 -8.75
C GLU A 58 -11.62 5.96 -8.70
N LEU A 59 -10.33 5.82 -8.98
CA LEU A 59 -9.41 6.93 -9.16
C LEU A 59 -9.15 7.15 -10.65
N HIS A 60 -9.41 8.35 -11.14
CA HIS A 60 -9.20 8.77 -12.51
C HIS A 60 -8.09 9.81 -12.59
N SER A 61 -7.25 9.75 -13.63
CA SER A 61 -6.27 10.78 -13.95
C SER A 61 -6.64 11.42 -15.29
N SER A 62 -6.55 12.76 -15.35
CA SER A 62 -6.78 13.53 -16.57
C SER A 62 -5.79 13.16 -17.69
N ASN A 63 -4.59 12.71 -17.32
CA ASN A 63 -3.52 12.34 -18.25
C ASN A 63 -3.63 10.90 -18.78
N GLN A 64 -4.63 10.12 -18.31
CA GLN A 64 -4.82 8.75 -18.78
C GLN A 64 -5.92 8.70 -19.84
N THR A 65 -5.57 8.19 -21.03
CA THR A 65 -6.48 7.95 -22.15
C THR A 65 -7.50 6.84 -21.89
N HIS A 66 -7.37 6.11 -20.79
CA HIS A 66 -8.28 5.01 -20.44
C HIS A 66 -9.58 5.54 -19.84
N LYS A 67 -10.71 5.18 -20.46
CA LYS A 67 -12.06 5.53 -20.01
C LYS A 67 -12.44 4.95 -18.64
N LYS A 68 -11.73 3.90 -18.18
CA LYS A 68 -11.99 3.24 -16.89
C LYS A 68 -10.96 3.70 -15.86
N GLY A 69 -11.45 4.21 -14.71
CA GLY A 69 -10.60 4.54 -13.57
C GLY A 69 -9.95 3.29 -12.94
N GLN A 70 -8.94 3.52 -12.14
CA GLN A 70 -8.33 2.48 -11.32
C GLN A 70 -9.17 2.26 -10.07
N ARG A 71 -9.41 1.00 -9.72
CA ARG A 71 -10.06 0.60 -8.48
C ARG A 71 -9.31 -0.55 -7.84
N VAL A 72 -9.48 -0.74 -6.56
CA VAL A 72 -9.02 -1.95 -5.89
C VAL A 72 -9.93 -3.11 -6.29
N ASP A 73 -9.37 -4.18 -6.84
CA ASP A 73 -10.12 -5.37 -7.25
C ASP A 73 -9.35 -6.65 -6.91
N PHE A 74 -9.85 -7.41 -5.96
CA PHE A 74 -9.21 -8.66 -5.50
C PHE A 74 -9.68 -9.89 -6.27
N LEU A 75 -10.77 -9.81 -7.02
CA LEU A 75 -11.31 -10.98 -7.73
C LEU A 75 -10.33 -11.60 -8.72
N PRO A 76 -9.55 -10.85 -9.51
CA PRO A 76 -8.54 -11.45 -10.37
C PRO A 76 -7.49 -12.27 -9.60
N ILE A 77 -7.09 -11.83 -8.40
CA ILE A 77 -6.14 -12.56 -7.55
C ILE A 77 -6.80 -13.81 -6.96
N VAL A 78 -8.05 -13.70 -6.51
CA VAL A 78 -8.83 -14.82 -5.97
C VAL A 78 -9.03 -15.91 -7.03
N HIS A 79 -9.39 -15.53 -8.26
CA HIS A 79 -9.54 -16.48 -9.37
C HIS A 79 -8.20 -17.13 -9.75
N GLY A 80 -7.11 -16.38 -9.62
CA GLY A 80 -5.74 -16.85 -9.85
C GLY A 80 -5.09 -17.57 -8.66
N VAL A 81 -5.83 -17.88 -7.59
CA VAL A 81 -5.25 -18.42 -6.33
C VAL A 81 -4.39 -19.66 -6.53
N ARG A 82 -4.72 -20.52 -7.50
CA ARG A 82 -3.93 -21.71 -7.85
C ARG A 82 -2.52 -21.42 -8.36
N THR A 83 -2.25 -20.19 -8.82
CA THR A 83 -0.92 -19.76 -9.26
C THR A 83 -0.06 -19.22 -8.12
N LEU A 84 -0.66 -18.99 -6.96
CA LEU A 84 0.05 -18.55 -5.76
C LEU A 84 0.79 -19.71 -5.12
N SER A 85 1.96 -19.45 -4.57
CA SER A 85 2.77 -20.46 -3.91
C SER A 85 3.60 -19.88 -2.77
N LYS A 86 3.66 -20.59 -1.66
CA LYS A 86 4.57 -20.28 -0.54
C LYS A 86 6.05 -20.36 -0.94
N LYS A 87 6.36 -20.90 -2.14
CA LYS A 87 7.72 -20.92 -2.71
C LYS A 87 8.10 -19.62 -3.42
N GLN A 88 7.18 -18.67 -3.60
CA GLN A 88 7.48 -17.34 -4.16
C GLN A 88 8.31 -16.50 -3.19
N PRO A 89 9.07 -15.49 -3.68
CA PRO A 89 10.01 -14.72 -2.86
C PRO A 89 9.40 -14.06 -1.62
N LEU A 90 8.24 -13.38 -1.74
CA LEU A 90 7.60 -12.72 -0.60
C LEU A 90 7.15 -13.72 0.49
N PRO A 91 6.37 -14.77 0.20
CA PRO A 91 6.03 -15.77 1.21
C PRO A 91 7.25 -16.46 1.86
N LYS A 92 8.33 -16.70 1.08
CA LYS A 92 9.60 -17.21 1.63
C LYS A 92 10.24 -16.22 2.62
N ALA A 93 10.19 -14.92 2.32
CA ALA A 93 10.71 -13.89 3.21
C ALA A 93 9.90 -13.84 4.53
N ILE A 94 8.57 -13.94 4.45
CA ILE A 94 7.70 -14.07 5.64
C ILE A 94 8.08 -15.31 6.46
N GLY A 95 8.38 -16.43 5.80
CA GLY A 95 8.81 -17.68 6.45
C GLY A 95 7.64 -18.47 7.05
N PRO A 96 7.88 -19.26 8.12
CA PRO A 96 6.87 -20.13 8.73
C PRO A 96 5.87 -19.40 9.65
N HIS A 97 6.00 -18.08 9.76
CA HIS A 97 5.19 -17.26 10.67
C HIS A 97 3.82 -16.99 10.06
N THR A 98 2.80 -16.86 10.90
CA THR A 98 1.42 -16.71 10.45
C THR A 98 0.87 -15.30 10.62
N SER A 99 1.31 -14.53 11.61
CA SER A 99 0.85 -13.18 11.88
C SER A 99 1.72 -12.15 11.12
N VAL A 100 1.13 -11.45 10.17
CA VAL A 100 1.81 -10.49 9.32
C VAL A 100 1.10 -9.14 9.38
N VAL A 101 1.83 -8.08 9.64
CA VAL A 101 1.38 -6.70 9.43
C VAL A 101 1.99 -6.19 8.12
N ASP A 102 1.17 -5.87 7.14
CA ASP A 102 1.56 -5.07 5.97
C ASP A 102 1.44 -3.59 6.35
N ALA A 103 2.58 -2.98 6.68
CA ALA A 103 2.64 -1.62 7.20
C ALA A 103 2.48 -0.52 6.13
N THR A 104 2.44 -0.91 4.85
CA THR A 104 2.36 -0.01 3.69
C THR A 104 1.41 -0.58 2.64
N ALA A 105 0.21 -0.95 3.05
CA ALA A 105 -0.67 -1.80 2.26
C ALA A 105 -1.07 -1.22 0.90
N GLY A 106 -1.20 0.10 0.78
CA GLY A 106 -1.65 0.73 -0.46
C GLY A 106 -2.97 0.14 -0.94
N PHE A 107 -3.00 -0.39 -2.16
CA PHE A 107 -4.18 -1.09 -2.69
C PHE A 107 -4.36 -2.53 -2.17
N GLY A 108 -3.53 -3.00 -1.25
CA GLY A 108 -3.68 -4.28 -0.56
C GLY A 108 -3.37 -5.52 -1.40
N MET A 109 -2.69 -5.38 -2.55
CA MET A 109 -2.46 -6.51 -3.45
C MET A 109 -1.55 -7.59 -2.86
N ASP A 110 -0.49 -7.20 -2.17
CA ASP A 110 0.43 -8.15 -1.52
C ASP A 110 -0.21 -8.73 -0.25
N ALA A 111 -0.94 -7.91 0.55
CA ALA A 111 -1.74 -8.37 1.68
C ALA A 111 -2.77 -9.44 1.27
N CYS A 112 -3.51 -9.21 0.17
CA CYS A 112 -4.47 -10.17 -0.37
C CYS A 112 -3.78 -11.49 -0.79
N ARG A 113 -2.64 -11.44 -1.50
CA ARG A 113 -1.89 -12.65 -1.88
C ARG A 113 -1.42 -13.45 -0.69
N LEU A 114 -0.91 -12.79 0.35
CA LEU A 114 -0.50 -13.44 1.57
C LEU A 114 -1.69 -14.08 2.31
N ALA A 115 -2.82 -13.38 2.42
CA ALA A 115 -4.03 -13.90 3.03
C ALA A 115 -4.56 -15.15 2.30
N LEU A 116 -4.56 -15.14 0.96
CA LEU A 116 -4.93 -16.32 0.15
C LEU A 116 -3.98 -17.52 0.32
N LEU A 117 -2.74 -17.27 0.73
CA LEU A 117 -1.77 -18.32 1.08
C LEU A 117 -1.90 -18.81 2.54
N GLY A 118 -2.89 -18.30 3.29
CA GLY A 118 -3.20 -18.70 4.66
C GLY A 118 -2.37 -17.97 5.73
N PHE A 119 -1.80 -16.82 5.41
CA PHE A 119 -1.25 -15.91 6.42
C PHE A 119 -2.37 -15.06 7.02
N ASN A 120 -2.31 -14.79 8.31
CA ASN A 120 -3.21 -13.84 8.97
C ASN A 120 -2.62 -12.43 8.82
N VAL A 121 -3.19 -11.65 7.92
CA VAL A 121 -2.64 -10.37 7.48
C VAL A 121 -3.48 -9.22 7.99
N THR A 122 -2.83 -8.28 8.67
CA THR A 122 -3.39 -6.95 8.95
C THR A 122 -2.75 -5.93 8.00
N ALA A 123 -3.54 -5.40 7.09
CA ALA A 123 -3.15 -4.38 6.13
C ALA A 123 -3.36 -2.98 6.74
N ILE A 124 -2.31 -2.18 6.81
CA ILE A 124 -2.35 -0.81 7.37
C ILE A 124 -2.19 0.19 6.22
N GLU A 125 -3.09 1.18 6.17
CA GLU A 125 -3.00 2.29 5.23
C GLU A 125 -3.43 3.58 5.92
N GLN A 126 -2.65 4.65 5.74
CA GLN A 126 -2.89 5.94 6.39
C GLN A 126 -3.58 6.97 5.49
N SER A 127 -3.43 6.84 4.16
CA SER A 127 -4.05 7.77 3.21
C SER A 127 -5.58 7.59 3.21
N PRO A 128 -6.37 8.62 3.52
CA PRO A 128 -7.84 8.50 3.54
C PRO A 128 -8.41 8.03 2.19
N ILE A 129 -7.83 8.49 1.07
CA ILE A 129 -8.27 8.14 -0.29
C ILE A 129 -8.00 6.67 -0.56
N VAL A 130 -6.78 6.22 -0.29
CA VAL A 130 -6.36 4.83 -0.54
C VAL A 130 -7.11 3.89 0.41
N SER A 131 -7.30 4.29 1.66
CA SER A 131 -8.09 3.57 2.67
C SER A 131 -9.53 3.36 2.23
N ALA A 132 -10.19 4.38 1.70
CA ALA A 132 -11.55 4.25 1.17
C ALA A 132 -11.62 3.30 -0.03
N MET A 133 -10.67 3.39 -0.96
CA MET A 133 -10.59 2.49 -2.11
C MET A 133 -10.32 1.04 -1.68
N LEU A 134 -9.41 0.83 -0.71
CA LEU A 134 -9.09 -0.48 -0.17
C LEU A 134 -10.29 -1.09 0.56
N ARG A 135 -10.97 -0.32 1.40
CA ARG A 135 -12.19 -0.72 2.10
C ARG A 135 -13.31 -1.12 1.14
N ASP A 136 -13.50 -0.33 0.06
CA ASP A 136 -14.47 -0.65 -0.99
C ASP A 136 -14.09 -1.94 -1.73
N GLY A 137 -12.81 -2.13 -2.05
CA GLY A 137 -12.31 -3.35 -2.69
C GLY A 137 -12.53 -4.60 -1.83
N ILE A 138 -12.24 -4.51 -0.53
CA ILE A 138 -12.50 -5.59 0.43
C ILE A 138 -14.00 -5.86 0.52
N TRP A 139 -14.82 -4.82 0.67
CA TRP A 139 -16.28 -4.98 0.75
C TRP A 139 -16.82 -5.72 -0.49
N ARG A 140 -16.46 -5.30 -1.70
CA ARG A 140 -16.87 -5.96 -2.94
C ARG A 140 -16.38 -7.41 -3.04
N ALA A 141 -15.17 -7.69 -2.55
CA ALA A 141 -14.67 -9.07 -2.49
C ALA A 141 -15.50 -9.94 -1.52
N MET A 142 -15.93 -9.38 -0.38
CA MET A 142 -16.76 -10.12 0.60
C MET A 142 -18.19 -10.40 0.11
N GLU A 143 -18.71 -9.69 -0.89
CA GLU A 143 -19.96 -10.02 -1.57
C GLU A 143 -19.81 -11.26 -2.48
N HIS A 144 -18.61 -11.63 -2.84
CA HIS A 144 -18.34 -12.80 -3.67
C HIS A 144 -18.02 -14.03 -2.80
N SER A 145 -18.85 -15.09 -2.87
CA SER A 145 -18.80 -16.24 -1.97
C SER A 145 -17.41 -16.90 -1.86
N THR A 146 -16.72 -17.09 -2.98
CA THR A 146 -15.38 -17.68 -3.01
C THR A 146 -14.36 -16.77 -2.35
N ALA A 147 -14.39 -15.48 -2.65
CA ALA A 147 -13.45 -14.52 -2.05
C ALA A 147 -13.68 -14.38 -0.54
N LYS A 148 -14.96 -14.28 -0.12
CA LYS A 148 -15.34 -14.26 1.30
C LYS A 148 -14.77 -15.48 2.04
N LYS A 149 -15.01 -16.69 1.53
CA LYS A 149 -14.51 -17.93 2.14
C LYS A 149 -12.98 -17.94 2.33
N LEU A 150 -12.24 -17.35 1.40
CA LEU A 150 -10.77 -17.39 1.41
C LEU A 150 -10.12 -16.25 2.21
N LEU A 151 -10.80 -15.10 2.32
CA LEU A 151 -10.19 -13.88 2.84
C LEU A 151 -10.73 -13.45 4.21
N GLN A 152 -11.98 -13.76 4.57
CA GLN A 152 -12.67 -13.19 5.75
C GLN A 152 -11.90 -13.38 7.06
N ASP A 153 -11.24 -14.52 7.23
CA ASP A 153 -10.51 -14.87 8.46
C ASP A 153 -9.02 -14.52 8.38
N ASN A 154 -8.53 -14.24 7.19
CA ASN A 154 -7.10 -14.06 6.91
C ASN A 154 -6.70 -12.63 6.52
N LEU A 155 -7.65 -11.77 6.15
CA LEU A 155 -7.37 -10.39 5.76
C LEU A 155 -8.17 -9.41 6.60
N ARG A 156 -7.48 -8.62 7.39
CA ARG A 156 -8.01 -7.49 8.15
C ARG A 156 -7.42 -6.19 7.61
N PHE A 157 -8.23 -5.15 7.54
CA PHE A 157 -7.79 -3.80 7.20
C PHE A 157 -7.95 -2.87 8.39
N VAL A 158 -6.95 -1.99 8.59
CA VAL A 158 -6.95 -0.93 9.59
C VAL A 158 -6.49 0.37 8.94
N GLU A 159 -7.33 1.38 8.96
CA GLU A 159 -6.96 2.75 8.60
C GLU A 159 -6.22 3.38 9.76
N SER A 160 -4.91 3.52 9.63
CA SER A 160 -4.04 4.05 10.69
C SER A 160 -2.68 4.44 10.12
N ASN A 161 -1.97 5.29 10.87
CA ASN A 161 -0.53 5.41 10.70
C ASN A 161 0.14 4.10 11.16
N ALA A 162 1.07 3.57 10.35
CA ALA A 162 1.70 2.29 10.65
C ALA A 162 2.60 2.34 11.89
N ILE A 163 3.27 3.46 12.15
CA ILE A 163 4.10 3.64 13.35
C ILE A 163 3.22 3.60 14.60
N ASP A 164 2.09 4.31 14.59
CA ASP A 164 1.16 4.34 15.72
C ASP A 164 0.58 2.93 15.98
N TYR A 165 0.24 2.21 14.91
CA TYR A 165 -0.23 0.84 15.03
C TYR A 165 0.83 -0.07 15.65
N MET A 166 2.07 -0.02 15.13
CA MET A 166 3.17 -0.87 15.61
C MET A 166 3.61 -0.56 17.04
N ASN A 167 3.47 0.67 17.51
CA ASN A 167 3.77 1.03 18.89
C ASN A 167 2.85 0.32 19.92
N ASN A 168 1.66 -0.13 19.47
CA ASN A 168 0.66 -0.77 20.31
C ASN A 168 0.47 -2.27 20.01
N HIS A 169 1.23 -2.84 19.06
CA HIS A 169 1.08 -4.22 18.62
C HIS A 169 2.45 -4.85 18.38
N SER A 170 2.57 -6.15 18.66
CA SER A 170 3.81 -6.93 18.47
C SER A 170 3.56 -8.13 17.54
N PRO A 171 3.40 -7.93 16.24
CA PRO A 171 3.18 -9.01 15.28
C PRO A 171 4.43 -9.87 15.10
N ASP A 172 4.28 -11.09 14.56
CA ASP A 172 5.42 -11.92 14.23
C ASP A 172 6.27 -11.28 13.12
N VAL A 173 5.62 -10.84 12.06
CA VAL A 173 6.28 -10.27 10.89
C VAL A 173 5.69 -8.90 10.55
N ILE A 174 6.57 -7.95 10.28
CA ILE A 174 6.20 -6.66 9.67
C ILE A 174 6.76 -6.64 8.25
N TYR A 175 5.86 -6.43 7.28
CA TYR A 175 6.18 -6.24 5.87
C TYR A 175 6.09 -4.76 5.52
N ILE A 176 7.08 -4.25 4.79
CA ILE A 176 7.20 -2.86 4.38
C ILE A 176 7.53 -2.82 2.88
N ASP A 177 6.70 -2.13 2.09
CA ASP A 177 6.90 -1.83 0.66
C ASP A 177 6.85 -0.32 0.42
N PRO A 178 7.87 0.44 0.79
CA PRO A 178 7.86 1.89 0.70
C PRO A 178 7.79 2.36 -0.75
N MET A 179 7.11 3.47 -0.98
CA MET A 179 6.96 4.06 -2.31
C MET A 179 8.16 4.94 -2.65
N PHE A 180 9.21 4.33 -3.17
CA PHE A 180 10.43 5.05 -3.55
C PHE A 180 10.21 5.95 -4.78
N PRO A 181 10.85 7.13 -4.81
CA PRO A 181 10.87 7.97 -6.00
C PRO A 181 11.52 7.22 -7.18
N PRO A 182 11.02 7.45 -8.42
CA PRO A 182 11.60 6.82 -9.60
C PRO A 182 13.06 7.24 -9.78
N LYS A 183 13.89 6.30 -10.25
CA LYS A 183 15.30 6.60 -10.58
C LYS A 183 15.36 7.68 -11.67
N LYS A 184 16.33 8.60 -11.60
CA LYS A 184 16.57 9.68 -12.59
C LYS A 184 16.87 9.19 -14.02
N LYS A 185 17.23 7.92 -14.21
CA LYS A 185 17.47 7.33 -15.55
C LYS A 185 16.13 6.86 -16.14
N LYS A 186 15.94 7.09 -17.47
CA LYS A 186 14.78 6.68 -18.27
C LYS A 186 14.53 5.16 -18.16
N SER A 187 13.90 4.73 -17.12
CA SER A 187 13.29 3.40 -17.00
C SER A 187 11.84 3.49 -17.45
N ALA A 188 11.28 2.37 -17.90
CA ALA A 188 9.85 2.31 -18.22
C ALA A 188 9.02 2.82 -17.01
N LEU A 189 7.98 3.59 -17.29
CA LEU A 189 7.07 4.09 -16.26
C LEU A 189 6.49 2.90 -15.46
N PRO A 190 6.26 3.05 -14.16
CA PRO A 190 5.59 2.04 -13.35
C PRO A 190 4.21 1.70 -13.95
N PRO A 191 3.63 0.53 -13.63
CA PRO A 191 2.24 0.22 -14.01
C PRO A 191 1.27 1.34 -13.61
N GLY A 192 0.22 1.57 -14.40
CA GLY A 192 -0.69 2.71 -14.24
C GLY A 192 -1.30 2.84 -12.83
N HIS A 193 -1.61 1.72 -12.16
CA HIS A 193 -2.10 1.73 -10.78
C HIS A 193 -1.07 2.26 -9.78
N ILE A 194 0.22 2.00 -9.99
CA ILE A 194 1.30 2.55 -9.16
C ILE A 194 1.46 4.05 -9.40
N GLN A 195 1.40 4.49 -10.67
CA GLN A 195 1.46 5.91 -11.00
C GLN A 195 0.31 6.69 -10.34
N MET A 196 -0.89 6.13 -10.35
CA MET A 196 -2.05 6.76 -9.70
C MET A 196 -1.93 6.80 -8.18
N LEU A 197 -1.42 5.73 -7.57
CA LEU A 197 -1.14 5.71 -6.14
C LEU A 197 -0.11 6.79 -5.79
N GLN A 198 0.98 6.90 -6.55
CA GLN A 198 1.99 7.95 -6.41
C GLN A 198 1.42 9.36 -6.57
N ALA A 199 0.46 9.54 -7.49
CA ALA A 199 -0.20 10.84 -7.69
C ALA A 199 -1.05 11.26 -6.47
N VAL A 200 -1.56 10.33 -5.68
CA VAL A 200 -2.41 10.61 -4.51
C VAL A 200 -1.62 10.73 -3.22
N VAL A 201 -0.68 9.81 -2.97
CA VAL A 201 0.06 9.75 -1.70
C VAL A 201 1.46 10.34 -1.78
N GLY A 202 1.96 10.62 -2.99
CA GLY A 202 3.35 11.06 -3.18
C GLY A 202 4.36 9.92 -3.07
N PHE A 203 5.58 10.28 -2.74
CA PHE A 203 6.68 9.35 -2.48
C PHE A 203 7.07 9.44 -1.01
N ASP A 204 7.43 8.30 -0.44
CA ASP A 204 8.01 8.26 0.89
C ASP A 204 9.39 8.92 0.85
N ASP A 205 9.66 9.83 1.77
CA ASP A 205 11.01 10.33 1.97
C ASP A 205 11.88 9.30 2.71
N VAL A 206 13.18 9.52 2.66
CA VAL A 206 14.14 8.59 3.27
C VAL A 206 14.00 8.56 4.79
N GLU A 207 13.68 9.69 5.41
CA GLU A 207 13.57 9.82 6.86
C GLU A 207 12.29 9.10 7.38
N ALA A 208 11.16 9.29 6.70
CA ALA A 208 9.91 8.56 7.01
C ALA A 208 10.09 7.05 6.84
N THR A 209 10.76 6.61 5.77
CA THR A 209 11.06 5.19 5.55
C THR A 209 11.97 4.63 6.64
N ASN A 210 12.99 5.37 7.06
CA ASN A 210 13.89 4.97 8.15
C ASN A 210 13.15 4.90 9.48
N SER A 211 12.32 5.88 9.80
CA SER A 211 11.51 5.90 11.03
C SER A 211 10.57 4.68 11.09
N LEU A 212 9.90 4.37 9.98
CA LEU A 212 9.05 3.19 9.86
C LEU A 212 9.84 1.89 10.08
N PHE A 213 11.00 1.76 9.43
CA PHE A 213 11.88 0.60 9.56
C PHE A 213 12.41 0.43 10.99
N GLN A 214 12.87 1.51 11.63
CA GLN A 214 13.35 1.48 13.02
C GLN A 214 12.24 1.10 14.00
N THR A 215 11.01 1.56 13.77
CA THR A 215 9.86 1.15 14.58
C THR A 215 9.54 -0.33 14.36
N ALA A 216 9.60 -0.82 13.12
CA ALA A 216 9.41 -2.24 12.83
C ALA A 216 10.44 -3.14 13.54
N LEU A 217 11.72 -2.73 13.59
CA LEU A 217 12.78 -3.47 14.30
C LEU A 217 12.51 -3.61 15.82
N ARG A 218 11.81 -2.62 16.41
CA ARG A 218 11.41 -2.67 17.85
C ARG A 218 10.12 -3.45 18.10
N SER A 219 9.21 -3.47 17.14
CA SER A 219 7.83 -3.97 17.33
C SER A 219 7.64 -5.40 16.87
N ALA A 220 8.31 -5.85 15.80
CA ALA A 220 8.22 -7.23 15.33
C ALA A 220 8.81 -8.20 16.36
N THR A 221 8.24 -9.43 16.42
CA THR A 221 8.77 -10.48 17.32
C THR A 221 9.66 -11.47 16.62
N LYS A 222 9.57 -11.61 15.29
CA LYS A 222 10.30 -12.61 14.51
C LYS A 222 11.06 -12.04 13.32
N ARG A 223 10.44 -11.20 12.48
CA ARG A 223 11.06 -10.71 11.23
C ARG A 223 10.54 -9.35 10.84
N ILE A 224 11.41 -8.59 10.16
CA ILE A 224 11.02 -7.47 9.32
C ILE A 224 11.36 -7.84 7.87
N VAL A 225 10.41 -7.66 6.97
CA VAL A 225 10.58 -7.91 5.53
C VAL A 225 10.41 -6.60 4.78
N VAL A 226 11.45 -6.17 4.07
CA VAL A 226 11.40 -4.93 3.28
C VAL A 226 11.54 -5.25 1.80
N LYS A 227 10.58 -4.79 1.00
CA LYS A 227 10.64 -4.90 -0.46
C LYS A 227 11.44 -3.76 -1.04
N ARG A 228 12.38 -4.10 -1.92
CA ARG A 228 13.27 -3.13 -2.59
C ARG A 228 13.43 -3.48 -4.07
N PRO A 229 13.65 -2.49 -4.93
CA PRO A 229 14.18 -2.77 -6.26
C PRO A 229 15.50 -3.53 -6.15
N THR A 230 15.73 -4.51 -7.06
CA THR A 230 16.92 -5.40 -6.99
C THR A 230 18.23 -4.63 -6.92
N GLU A 231 18.32 -3.50 -7.64
CA GLU A 231 19.54 -2.68 -7.73
C GLU A 231 19.62 -1.53 -6.68
N ALA A 232 18.63 -1.41 -5.79
CA ALA A 232 18.69 -0.37 -4.76
C ALA A 232 19.66 -0.76 -3.62
N PRO A 233 20.24 0.18 -2.87
CA PRO A 233 20.98 -0.15 -1.65
C PRO A 233 20.04 -0.82 -0.63
N CYS A 234 20.59 -1.60 0.30
CA CYS A 234 19.80 -2.19 1.38
C CYS A 234 19.21 -1.10 2.30
N THR A 235 18.06 -1.40 2.90
CA THR A 235 17.38 -0.49 3.83
C THR A 235 18.17 -0.36 5.13
N GLY A 236 18.64 -1.48 5.66
CA GLY A 236 19.44 -1.55 6.87
C GLY A 236 20.74 -2.31 6.64
N GLU A 237 21.57 -2.34 7.67
CA GLU A 237 22.78 -3.15 7.68
C GLU A 237 22.45 -4.62 7.95
N ASN A 238 23.22 -5.52 7.34
CA ASN A 238 23.21 -6.96 7.62
C ASN A 238 21.83 -7.65 7.58
N PRO A 239 21.13 -7.65 6.42
CA PRO A 239 19.94 -8.48 6.29
C PRO A 239 20.29 -9.97 6.50
N ILE A 240 19.51 -10.68 7.31
CA ILE A 240 19.73 -12.10 7.61
C ILE A 240 19.36 -13.02 6.43
N ALA A 241 18.56 -12.53 5.46
CA ALA A 241 18.27 -13.23 4.22
C ALA A 241 17.84 -12.27 3.12
N LEU A 242 18.03 -12.68 1.87
CA LEU A 242 17.60 -11.96 0.66
C LEU A 242 16.86 -12.93 -0.29
N TYR A 243 15.61 -12.62 -0.61
CA TYR A 243 14.83 -13.38 -1.59
C TYR A 243 14.59 -12.52 -2.83
N LYS A 244 15.19 -12.90 -3.95
CA LYS A 244 15.19 -12.10 -5.19
C LYS A 244 14.12 -12.59 -6.18
N SER A 245 13.53 -11.64 -6.89
CA SER A 245 12.81 -11.85 -8.13
C SER A 245 13.48 -11.04 -9.26
N LYS A 246 12.89 -10.99 -10.45
CA LYS A 246 13.47 -10.29 -11.59
C LYS A 246 13.68 -8.78 -11.35
N LEU A 247 12.73 -8.12 -10.70
CA LEU A 247 12.71 -6.65 -10.56
C LEU A 247 12.87 -6.18 -9.11
N VAL A 248 12.49 -7.03 -8.16
CA VAL A 248 12.51 -6.69 -6.73
C VAL A 248 13.17 -7.79 -5.91
N ARG A 249 13.63 -7.43 -4.73
CA ARG A 249 14.07 -8.35 -3.70
C ARG A 249 13.35 -8.05 -2.39
N TYR A 250 13.31 -9.04 -1.53
CA TYR A 250 12.77 -8.94 -0.17
C TYR A 250 13.95 -9.13 0.79
N GLU A 251 14.25 -8.09 1.53
CA GLU A 251 15.28 -8.07 2.56
C GLU A 251 14.65 -8.51 3.88
N VAL A 252 15.27 -9.44 4.56
CA VAL A 252 14.78 -9.95 5.85
C VAL A 252 15.73 -9.50 6.94
N TYR A 253 15.21 -8.90 8.00
CA TYR A 253 15.97 -8.45 9.16
C TYR A 253 15.44 -9.12 10.43
N ALA A 254 16.34 -9.34 11.38
CA ALA A 254 15.96 -9.71 12.74
C ALA A 254 15.45 -8.49 13.50
N PRO A 255 14.42 -8.62 14.36
CA PRO A 255 14.06 -7.56 15.29
C PRO A 255 15.18 -7.32 16.30
N PHE A 256 15.15 -6.17 16.96
CA PHE A 256 16.05 -5.95 18.10
C PHE A 256 15.74 -6.96 19.20
N SER A 257 16.79 -7.48 19.82
CA SER A 257 16.66 -8.32 21.00
C SER A 257 15.95 -7.53 22.11
N LYS A 258 14.85 -8.09 22.62
CA LYS A 258 14.13 -7.53 23.76
C LYS A 258 14.83 -7.94 25.05
#